data_53a210f2600389a6d8177c5f974e66d5
#
_entry.id   53a210f2600389a6d8177c5f974e66d5
#
_cell.length_a   1.000
_cell.length_b   1.000
_cell.length_c   1.000
_cell.angle_alpha   90.00
_cell.angle_beta   90.00
_cell.angle_gamma   90.00
#
_symmetry.space_group_name_H-M   'P 1'
#
loop_
_entity.id
_entity.type
_entity.pdbx_description
1 polymer ?
#
loop_
_entity_poly.entity_id
_entity_poly.type
_entity_poly.pdbx_seq_one_letter_code
_entity_poly.pdbx_strand_id
1 'polypeptide(L)'
;MGAFISPKVDKVGIEDRVNRITKRSIKKEAKLEGLKMALNMVDLTTLEGMDTVNKVTQMCYKAQHLHDEFPGLPTVAAVCVYPNFVKIAVNALKDSPIKVASVATAFPSGHSSLDVKIADTKMAVDAGAHEVDMVISRGKFHMGDFGFVYDEITAIKEACGTSVRLKVILETGELGNLDNVRLASDIAIAAGADFIKTSTGKIKPAATLPVTLV
;
A
#
# COMPACT_ATOMS: atom_id res chain seq x y z
N MET A 1 -27.66 -2.57 3.50
CA MET A 1 -26.78 -1.98 2.47
C MET A 1 -27.19 -2.53 1.11
N GLY A 2 -27.24 -1.67 0.06
CA GLY A 2 -27.46 -2.14 -1.31
C GLY A 2 -26.31 -3.03 -1.77
N ALA A 3 -26.56 -3.90 -2.77
CA ALA A 3 -25.52 -4.74 -3.33
C ALA A 3 -24.43 -3.87 -3.96
N PHE A 4 -23.15 -4.12 -3.64
CA PHE A 4 -22.06 -3.51 -4.36
C PHE A 4 -22.03 -4.04 -5.79
N ILE A 5 -22.17 -3.14 -6.75
CA ILE A 5 -22.18 -3.47 -8.18
C ILE A 5 -21.06 -2.65 -8.83
N SER A 6 -20.10 -3.35 -9.41
CA SER A 6 -19.04 -2.74 -10.23
C SER A 6 -19.23 -3.09 -11.70
N PRO A 7 -18.85 -2.20 -12.63
CA PRO A 7 -18.82 -2.52 -14.04
C PRO A 7 -17.90 -3.72 -14.31
N LYS A 8 -18.27 -4.53 -15.30
CA LYS A 8 -17.39 -5.60 -15.80
C LYS A 8 -16.15 -5.01 -16.46
N VAL A 9 -15.01 -5.67 -16.25
CA VAL A 9 -13.73 -5.26 -16.82
C VAL A 9 -13.56 -5.83 -18.23
N ASP A 10 -13.31 -4.97 -19.18
CA ASP A 10 -12.89 -5.38 -20.53
C ASP A 10 -11.43 -5.89 -20.48
N LYS A 11 -11.28 -7.19 -20.28
CA LYS A 11 -9.96 -7.83 -20.19
C LYS A 11 -9.14 -7.64 -21.46
N VAL A 12 -9.77 -7.73 -22.65
CA VAL A 12 -9.09 -7.58 -23.94
C VAL A 12 -8.57 -6.16 -24.09
N GLY A 13 -9.42 -5.16 -23.81
CA GLY A 13 -9.02 -3.76 -23.83
C GLY A 13 -7.90 -3.42 -22.83
N ILE A 14 -7.88 -4.05 -21.65
CA ILE A 14 -6.77 -3.90 -20.68
C ILE A 14 -5.47 -4.50 -21.26
N GLU A 15 -5.51 -5.70 -21.81
CA GLU A 15 -4.34 -6.35 -22.44
C GLU A 15 -3.80 -5.52 -23.61
N ASP A 16 -4.65 -5.01 -24.47
CA ASP A 16 -4.28 -4.12 -25.57
C ASP A 16 -3.66 -2.81 -25.07
N ARG A 17 -4.18 -2.25 -23.98
CA ARG A 17 -3.62 -1.05 -23.35
C ARG A 17 -2.24 -1.31 -22.77
N VAL A 18 -2.03 -2.42 -22.07
CA VAL A 18 -0.72 -2.86 -21.58
C VAL A 18 0.25 -2.99 -22.74
N ASN A 19 -0.14 -3.71 -23.80
CA ASN A 19 0.68 -3.90 -25.00
C ASN A 19 1.09 -2.59 -25.66
N ARG A 20 0.21 -1.60 -25.73
CA ARG A 20 0.53 -0.27 -26.27
C ARG A 20 1.50 0.50 -25.38
N ILE A 21 1.34 0.45 -24.06
CA ILE A 21 2.22 1.14 -23.11
C ILE A 21 3.62 0.55 -23.13
N THR A 22 3.74 -0.78 -23.09
CA THR A 22 5.03 -1.48 -23.03
C THR A 22 5.84 -1.38 -24.30
N LYS A 23 5.19 -1.12 -25.45
CA LYS A 23 5.88 -0.86 -26.74
C LYS A 23 6.44 0.56 -26.87
N ARG A 24 6.07 1.48 -25.97
CA ARG A 24 6.59 2.86 -26.00
C ARG A 24 8.03 2.91 -25.51
N SER A 25 8.86 3.64 -26.22
CA SER A 25 10.23 3.93 -25.79
C SER A 25 10.29 5.34 -25.19
N ILE A 26 10.66 5.43 -23.93
CA ILE A 26 10.93 6.70 -23.24
C ILE A 26 12.44 6.91 -23.28
N LYS A 27 12.90 8.07 -23.77
CA LYS A 27 14.34 8.35 -23.97
C LYS A 27 14.72 9.71 -23.39
N LYS A 28 16.03 9.91 -23.25
CA LYS A 28 16.67 11.18 -22.83
C LYS A 28 16.07 11.73 -21.52
N GLU A 29 15.78 13.02 -21.49
CA GLU A 29 15.24 13.73 -20.32
C GLU A 29 13.94 13.15 -19.80
N ALA A 30 12.99 12.78 -20.70
CA ALA A 30 11.74 12.15 -20.30
C ALA A 30 11.95 10.80 -19.56
N LYS A 31 12.98 10.03 -19.94
CA LYS A 31 13.35 8.82 -19.20
C LYS A 31 13.94 9.14 -17.83
N LEU A 32 14.81 10.15 -17.76
CA LEU A 32 15.42 10.57 -16.49
C LEU A 32 14.36 11.07 -15.51
N GLU A 33 13.46 11.93 -15.96
CA GLU A 33 12.36 12.43 -15.14
C GLU A 33 11.39 11.31 -14.72
N GLY A 34 11.09 10.35 -15.61
CA GLY A 34 10.31 9.17 -15.26
C GLY A 34 10.97 8.30 -14.19
N LEU A 35 12.29 8.14 -14.23
CA LEU A 35 13.05 7.40 -13.21
C LEU A 35 13.06 8.15 -11.86
N LYS A 36 13.26 9.47 -11.87
CA LYS A 36 13.17 10.30 -10.66
C LYS A 36 11.77 10.25 -10.05
N MET A 37 10.74 10.33 -10.87
CA MET A 37 9.33 10.19 -10.43
C MET A 37 9.09 8.81 -9.79
N ALA A 38 9.55 7.73 -10.44
CA ALA A 38 9.41 6.39 -9.90
C ALA A 38 10.13 6.25 -8.55
N LEU A 39 11.34 6.81 -8.43
CA LEU A 39 12.08 6.81 -7.17
C LEU A 39 11.34 7.56 -6.06
N ASN A 40 10.77 8.72 -6.37
CA ASN A 40 10.01 9.54 -5.41
C ASN A 40 8.64 8.92 -5.02
N MET A 41 8.22 7.84 -5.66
CA MET A 41 7.00 7.08 -5.33
C MET A 41 7.28 5.79 -4.56
N VAL A 42 8.54 5.48 -4.25
CA VAL A 42 8.92 4.24 -3.55
C VAL A 42 8.57 4.33 -2.06
N ASP A 43 7.88 3.32 -1.55
CA ASP A 43 7.86 3.01 -0.11
C ASP A 43 9.01 2.02 0.17
N LEU A 44 10.11 2.50 0.73
CA LEU A 44 11.25 1.66 1.09
C LEU A 44 10.88 0.80 2.30
N THR A 45 10.80 -0.51 2.11
CA THR A 45 10.06 -1.41 3.00
C THR A 45 10.96 -2.48 3.61
N THR A 46 10.80 -2.74 4.91
CA THR A 46 11.24 -3.96 5.57
C THR A 46 10.14 -4.50 6.47
N LEU A 47 9.74 -5.75 6.24
CA LEU A 47 8.63 -6.43 6.94
C LEU A 47 8.99 -7.88 7.19
N GLU A 48 10.13 -8.09 7.84
CA GLU A 48 10.65 -9.41 8.18
C GLU A 48 10.58 -9.64 9.69
N GLY A 49 10.28 -10.88 10.10
CA GLY A 49 10.23 -11.24 11.53
C GLY A 49 11.57 -11.09 12.24
N MET A 50 12.66 -10.99 11.49
CA MET A 50 14.02 -10.77 12.02
C MET A 50 14.47 -9.30 12.00
N ASP A 51 13.57 -8.34 11.71
CA ASP A 51 13.91 -6.94 11.68
C ASP A 51 14.36 -6.46 13.07
N THR A 52 15.38 -5.64 13.10
CA THR A 52 15.94 -5.05 14.31
C THR A 52 15.92 -3.54 14.27
N VAL A 53 16.04 -2.88 15.42
CA VAL A 53 16.16 -1.43 15.53
C VAL A 53 17.27 -0.90 14.62
N ASN A 54 18.44 -1.54 14.62
CA ASN A 54 19.58 -1.09 13.81
C ASN A 54 19.30 -1.22 12.31
N LYS A 55 18.61 -2.31 11.87
CA LYS A 55 18.24 -2.49 10.47
C LYS A 55 17.27 -1.42 10.01
N VAL A 56 16.27 -1.09 10.83
CA VAL A 56 15.30 -0.02 10.52
C VAL A 56 15.99 1.34 10.50
N THR A 57 16.86 1.65 11.46
CA THR A 57 17.63 2.90 11.47
C THR A 57 18.51 3.03 10.23
N GLN A 58 19.21 1.95 9.84
CA GLN A 58 20.00 1.93 8.61
C GLN A 58 19.14 2.13 7.35
N MET A 59 17.97 1.53 7.30
CA MET A 59 17.05 1.73 6.19
C MET A 59 16.58 3.20 6.11
N CYS A 60 16.29 3.84 7.24
CA CYS A 60 15.96 5.26 7.29
C CYS A 60 17.11 6.14 6.82
N TYR A 61 18.34 5.82 7.23
CA TYR A 61 19.54 6.50 6.73
C TYR A 61 19.68 6.35 5.20
N LYS A 62 19.54 5.12 4.70
CA LYS A 62 19.57 4.85 3.25
C LYS A 62 18.47 5.61 2.50
N ALA A 63 17.28 5.74 3.07
CA ALA A 63 16.17 6.47 2.47
C ALA A 63 16.50 7.97 2.26
N GLN A 64 17.30 8.55 3.16
CA GLN A 64 17.76 9.94 3.09
C GLN A 64 19.00 10.12 2.20
N HIS A 65 19.85 9.08 2.11
CA HIS A 65 21.13 9.10 1.41
C HIS A 65 21.13 8.00 0.33
N LEU A 66 20.34 8.20 -0.71
CA LEU A 66 20.15 7.18 -1.75
C LEU A 66 21.43 6.93 -2.55
N HIS A 67 22.15 8.00 -2.90
CA HIS A 67 23.42 7.91 -3.62
C HIS A 67 24.18 9.24 -3.56
N ASP A 68 25.28 9.28 -2.84
CA ASP A 68 26.04 10.52 -2.58
C ASP A 68 26.71 11.10 -3.84
N GLU A 69 27.02 10.24 -4.84
CA GLU A 69 27.64 10.68 -6.11
C GLU A 69 26.65 11.31 -7.09
N PHE A 70 25.33 11.22 -6.85
CA PHE A 70 24.30 11.79 -7.71
C PHE A 70 23.49 12.87 -6.98
N PRO A 71 24.01 14.09 -6.88
CA PRO A 71 23.29 15.20 -6.27
C PRO A 71 22.02 15.50 -7.07
N GLY A 72 20.92 15.79 -6.38
CA GLY A 72 19.66 16.15 -6.99
C GLY A 72 18.72 14.96 -7.30
N LEU A 73 19.02 13.78 -6.74
CA LEU A 73 18.01 12.70 -6.68
C LEU A 73 16.90 13.08 -5.68
N PRO A 74 15.63 12.78 -6.01
CA PRO A 74 14.54 12.92 -5.04
C PRO A 74 14.68 11.86 -3.93
N THR A 75 14.09 12.12 -2.77
CA THR A 75 13.93 11.10 -1.72
C THR A 75 12.89 10.04 -2.14
N VAL A 76 12.85 8.92 -1.42
CA VAL A 76 11.70 8.02 -1.48
C VAL A 76 10.46 8.69 -0.85
N ALA A 77 9.26 8.18 -1.16
CA ALA A 77 8.01 8.69 -0.60
C ALA A 77 7.90 8.39 0.90
N ALA A 78 8.15 7.14 1.27
CA ALA A 78 8.01 6.67 2.63
C ALA A 78 9.00 5.54 2.97
N VAL A 79 9.10 5.30 4.27
CA VAL A 79 9.66 4.07 4.84
C VAL A 79 8.51 3.28 5.44
N CYS A 80 8.38 1.99 5.10
CA CYS A 80 7.31 1.14 5.59
C CYS A 80 7.86 0.04 6.51
N VAL A 81 7.27 -0.05 7.72
CA VAL A 81 7.72 -0.95 8.80
C VAL A 81 6.54 -1.58 9.55
N TYR A 82 6.81 -2.52 10.44
CA TYR A 82 5.83 -2.99 11.43
C TYR A 82 5.57 -1.93 12.53
N PRO A 83 4.40 -1.95 13.21
CA PRO A 83 4.01 -0.95 14.20
C PRO A 83 5.02 -0.70 15.32
N ASN A 84 5.68 -1.75 15.79
CA ASN A 84 6.71 -1.65 16.85
C ASN A 84 7.98 -0.87 16.44
N PHE A 85 8.19 -0.63 15.15
CA PHE A 85 9.31 0.16 14.64
C PHE A 85 8.94 1.58 14.21
N VAL A 86 7.66 1.94 14.21
CA VAL A 86 7.19 3.25 13.75
C VAL A 86 7.88 4.39 14.48
N LYS A 87 7.88 4.36 15.82
CA LYS A 87 8.51 5.41 16.63
C LYS A 87 10.00 5.58 16.33
N ILE A 88 10.69 4.47 16.03
CA ILE A 88 12.11 4.48 15.66
C ILE A 88 12.30 5.16 14.31
N ALA A 89 11.47 4.79 13.31
CA ALA A 89 11.52 5.38 11.98
C ALA A 89 11.15 6.88 12.01
N VAL A 90 10.12 7.27 12.75
CA VAL A 90 9.71 8.67 12.93
C VAL A 90 10.87 9.50 13.52
N ASN A 91 11.51 9.00 14.57
CA ASN A 91 12.65 9.70 15.18
C ASN A 91 13.85 9.81 14.22
N ALA A 92 14.13 8.77 13.45
CA ALA A 92 15.24 8.75 12.48
C ALA A 92 15.00 9.66 11.27
N LEU A 93 13.75 9.95 10.93
CA LEU A 93 13.33 10.72 9.75
C LEU A 93 12.77 12.12 10.08
N LYS A 94 12.82 12.57 11.35
CA LYS A 94 12.13 13.79 11.82
C LYS A 94 12.47 15.05 11.04
N ASP A 95 13.69 15.15 10.52
CA ASP A 95 14.20 16.32 9.78
C ASP A 95 14.16 16.09 8.24
N SER A 96 13.36 15.13 7.78
CA SER A 96 13.25 14.68 6.40
C SER A 96 11.81 14.79 5.91
N PRO A 97 11.57 14.97 4.60
CA PRO A 97 10.22 14.95 4.02
C PRO A 97 9.62 13.54 3.92
N ILE A 98 10.43 12.50 4.17
CA ILE A 98 10.06 11.09 4.00
C ILE A 98 9.00 10.72 5.03
N LYS A 99 7.91 10.12 4.59
CA LYS A 99 6.83 9.67 5.47
C LYS A 99 7.17 8.32 6.12
N VAL A 100 6.48 8.03 7.22
CA VAL A 100 6.53 6.71 7.85
C VAL A 100 5.19 6.04 7.65
N ALA A 101 5.19 4.94 6.93
CA ALA A 101 4.06 4.04 6.77
C ALA A 101 4.21 2.85 7.71
N SER A 102 3.10 2.33 8.20
CA SER A 102 3.07 1.10 9.00
C SER A 102 2.06 0.12 8.43
N VAL A 103 2.46 -1.15 8.30
CA VAL A 103 1.46 -2.19 8.09
C VAL A 103 0.64 -2.38 9.36
N ALA A 104 -0.62 -2.80 9.22
CA ALA A 104 -1.52 -3.10 10.34
C ALA A 104 -2.55 -4.17 9.93
N THR A 105 -3.55 -4.40 10.79
CA THR A 105 -4.68 -5.31 10.55
C THR A 105 -4.28 -6.77 10.37
N ALA A 106 -3.36 -7.25 11.22
CA ALA A 106 -2.79 -8.60 11.16
C ALA A 106 -2.08 -8.91 9.83
N PHE A 107 -1.30 -7.94 9.34
CA PHE A 107 -0.47 -8.10 8.13
C PHE A 107 0.49 -9.31 8.26
N PRO A 108 0.68 -10.14 7.23
CA PRO A 108 0.15 -10.02 5.86
C PRO A 108 -1.18 -10.75 5.64
N SER A 109 -1.67 -11.55 6.59
CA SER A 109 -2.83 -12.40 6.39
C SER A 109 -4.16 -11.63 6.39
N GLY A 110 -4.26 -10.55 7.13
CA GLY A 110 -5.52 -9.86 7.38
C GLY A 110 -6.51 -10.68 8.23
N HIS A 111 -6.06 -11.76 8.87
CA HIS A 111 -6.92 -12.75 9.52
C HIS A 111 -6.92 -12.60 11.05
N SER A 112 -7.74 -11.67 11.52
CA SER A 112 -7.98 -11.42 12.94
C SER A 112 -9.36 -10.82 13.16
N SER A 113 -9.80 -10.67 14.43
CA SER A 113 -11.02 -9.95 14.75
C SER A 113 -10.88 -8.45 14.44
N LEU A 114 -12.01 -7.78 14.20
CA LEU A 114 -12.01 -6.35 13.91
C LEU A 114 -11.41 -5.52 15.06
N ASP A 115 -11.72 -5.87 16.30
CA ASP A 115 -11.19 -5.16 17.48
C ASP A 115 -9.66 -5.21 17.52
N VAL A 116 -9.05 -6.36 17.22
CA VAL A 116 -7.59 -6.52 17.14
C VAL A 116 -7.02 -5.67 16.01
N LYS A 117 -7.67 -5.63 14.86
CA LYS A 117 -7.25 -4.81 13.71
C LYS A 117 -7.30 -3.32 14.02
N ILE A 118 -8.35 -2.87 14.72
CA ILE A 118 -8.49 -1.49 15.19
C ILE A 118 -7.39 -1.15 16.21
N ALA A 119 -7.12 -2.04 17.17
CA ALA A 119 -6.07 -1.83 18.15
C ALA A 119 -4.67 -1.76 17.50
N ASP A 120 -4.38 -2.64 16.55
CA ASP A 120 -3.14 -2.68 15.78
C ASP A 120 -2.95 -1.37 14.97
N THR A 121 -4.01 -0.88 14.34
CA THR A 121 -4.03 0.41 13.63
C THR A 121 -3.75 1.58 14.58
N LYS A 122 -4.45 1.64 15.72
CA LYS A 122 -4.24 2.71 16.72
C LYS A 122 -2.82 2.69 17.26
N MET A 123 -2.23 1.51 17.50
CA MET A 123 -0.83 1.41 17.92
C MET A 123 0.13 2.07 16.93
N ALA A 124 -0.08 1.87 15.62
CA ALA A 124 0.72 2.52 14.59
C ALA A 124 0.50 4.04 14.55
N VAL A 125 -0.74 4.49 14.64
CA VAL A 125 -1.12 5.92 14.68
C VAL A 125 -0.51 6.62 15.89
N ASP A 126 -0.65 6.05 17.08
CA ASP A 126 -0.14 6.60 18.35
C ASP A 126 1.39 6.64 18.38
N ALA A 127 2.05 5.72 17.66
CA ALA A 127 3.50 5.72 17.47
C ALA A 127 3.99 6.81 16.48
N GLY A 128 3.08 7.50 15.80
CA GLY A 128 3.35 8.61 14.89
C GLY A 128 3.43 8.24 13.39
N ALA A 129 2.81 7.13 12.98
CA ALA A 129 2.72 6.79 11.56
C ALA A 129 1.98 7.91 10.78
N HIS A 130 2.46 8.22 9.58
CA HIS A 130 1.80 9.14 8.65
C HIS A 130 0.81 8.40 7.74
N GLU A 131 1.02 7.10 7.57
CA GLU A 131 0.23 6.23 6.69
C GLU A 131 0.08 4.85 7.34
N VAL A 132 -1.08 4.23 7.16
CA VAL A 132 -1.36 2.87 7.60
C VAL A 132 -1.74 2.02 6.40
N ASP A 133 -1.08 0.88 6.24
CA ASP A 133 -1.31 -0.09 5.18
C ASP A 133 -2.11 -1.27 5.77
N MET A 134 -3.42 -1.27 5.60
CA MET A 134 -4.30 -2.37 6.03
C MET A 134 -4.40 -3.47 4.99
N VAL A 135 -4.68 -4.69 5.42
CA VAL A 135 -5.04 -5.81 4.54
C VAL A 135 -6.50 -6.16 4.75
N ILE A 136 -7.28 -6.25 3.67
CA ILE A 136 -8.69 -6.64 3.74
C ILE A 136 -8.87 -8.09 4.19
N SER A 137 -10.04 -8.41 4.76
CA SER A 137 -10.48 -9.77 5.05
C SER A 137 -10.85 -10.51 3.75
N ARG A 138 -9.84 -11.04 3.04
CA ARG A 138 -10.00 -11.71 1.74
C ARG A 138 -11.00 -12.87 1.77
N GLY A 139 -11.01 -13.64 2.87
CA GLY A 139 -11.98 -14.71 3.07
C GLY A 139 -13.43 -14.19 3.04
N LYS A 140 -13.70 -13.04 3.67
CA LYS A 140 -15.01 -12.39 3.63
C LYS A 140 -15.37 -11.92 2.22
N PHE A 141 -14.40 -11.34 1.51
CA PHE A 141 -14.59 -10.95 0.12
C PHE A 141 -14.97 -12.16 -0.76
N HIS A 142 -14.26 -13.28 -0.65
CA HIS A 142 -14.55 -14.50 -1.41
C HIS A 142 -15.89 -15.15 -1.06
N MET A 143 -16.39 -14.97 0.16
CA MET A 143 -17.73 -15.38 0.57
C MET A 143 -18.84 -14.47 0.05
N GLY A 144 -18.51 -13.37 -0.62
CA GLY A 144 -19.46 -12.35 -1.06
C GLY A 144 -19.95 -11.43 0.06
N ASP A 145 -19.33 -11.47 1.23
CA ASP A 145 -19.65 -10.62 2.39
C ASP A 145 -18.99 -9.23 2.21
N PHE A 146 -19.36 -8.54 1.14
CA PHE A 146 -18.81 -7.22 0.76
C PHE A 146 -19.19 -6.13 1.77
N GLY A 147 -20.33 -6.28 2.45
CA GLY A 147 -20.73 -5.38 3.53
C GLY A 147 -19.72 -5.41 4.66
N PHE A 148 -19.29 -6.60 5.10
CA PHE A 148 -18.25 -6.73 6.11
C PHE A 148 -16.94 -6.07 5.68
N VAL A 149 -16.51 -6.26 4.43
CA VAL A 149 -15.25 -5.68 3.93
C VAL A 149 -15.34 -4.14 3.92
N TYR A 150 -16.49 -3.59 3.52
CA TYR A 150 -16.73 -2.16 3.56
C TYR A 150 -16.68 -1.61 4.99
N ASP A 151 -17.41 -2.24 5.92
CA ASP A 151 -17.50 -1.81 7.31
C ASP A 151 -16.14 -1.92 8.01
N GLU A 152 -15.37 -2.98 7.71
CA GLU A 152 -13.99 -3.16 8.19
C GLU A 152 -13.09 -2.00 7.75
N ILE A 153 -13.07 -1.66 6.46
CA ILE A 153 -12.24 -0.56 5.93
C ILE A 153 -12.66 0.78 6.55
N THR A 154 -13.96 1.01 6.66
CA THR A 154 -14.51 2.23 7.30
C THR A 154 -14.03 2.36 8.74
N ALA A 155 -14.14 1.28 9.54
CA ALA A 155 -13.70 1.29 10.93
C ALA A 155 -12.17 1.53 11.07
N ILE A 156 -11.36 0.98 10.16
CA ILE A 156 -9.92 1.24 10.14
C ILE A 156 -9.62 2.68 9.69
N LYS A 157 -10.37 3.22 8.72
CA LYS A 157 -10.24 4.63 8.33
C LYS A 157 -10.57 5.57 9.49
N GLU A 158 -11.61 5.28 10.25
CA GLU A 158 -11.95 6.02 11.48
C GLU A 158 -10.82 5.94 12.52
N ALA A 159 -10.22 4.75 12.71
CA ALA A 159 -9.09 4.56 13.61
C ALA A 159 -7.84 5.33 13.19
N CYS A 160 -7.63 5.58 11.89
CA CYS A 160 -6.57 6.45 11.35
C CYS A 160 -6.80 7.95 11.69
N GLY A 161 -8.02 8.36 11.96
CA GLY A 161 -8.36 9.76 12.15
C GLY A 161 -8.22 10.60 10.88
N THR A 162 -8.04 11.92 11.04
CA THR A 162 -7.98 12.86 9.91
C THR A 162 -6.57 13.12 9.38
N SER A 163 -5.54 12.82 10.16
CA SER A 163 -4.15 13.14 9.84
C SER A 163 -3.37 12.00 9.21
N VAL A 164 -3.81 10.75 9.41
CA VAL A 164 -3.15 9.55 8.91
C VAL A 164 -3.87 9.00 7.69
N ARG A 165 -3.14 8.75 6.62
CA ARG A 165 -3.70 8.20 5.38
C ARG A 165 -3.82 6.68 5.46
N LEU A 166 -4.90 6.16 4.90
CA LEU A 166 -5.16 4.74 4.80
C LEU A 166 -4.85 4.22 3.40
N LYS A 167 -3.94 3.25 3.30
CA LYS A 167 -3.74 2.44 2.09
C LYS A 167 -4.37 1.07 2.28
N VAL A 168 -5.23 0.66 1.35
CA VAL A 168 -5.96 -0.61 1.43
C VAL A 168 -5.33 -1.64 0.50
N ILE A 169 -4.69 -2.64 1.09
CA ILE A 169 -4.09 -3.77 0.35
C ILE A 169 -5.19 -4.76 0.02
N LEU A 170 -5.44 -4.94 -1.28
CA LEU A 170 -6.44 -5.85 -1.81
C LEU A 170 -5.94 -7.29 -1.93
N GLU A 171 -4.62 -7.49 -2.06
CA GLU A 171 -3.95 -8.76 -2.42
C GLU A 171 -4.50 -9.32 -3.73
N THR A 172 -4.32 -8.57 -4.79
CA THR A 172 -4.92 -8.84 -6.12
C THR A 172 -4.56 -10.20 -6.69
N GLY A 173 -3.43 -10.80 -6.29
CA GLY A 173 -3.04 -12.15 -6.66
C GLY A 173 -3.97 -13.25 -6.16
N GLU A 174 -4.75 -12.97 -5.11
CA GLU A 174 -5.72 -13.92 -4.54
C GLU A 174 -7.17 -13.63 -4.94
N LEU A 175 -7.47 -12.51 -5.62
CA LEU A 175 -8.85 -12.16 -5.99
C LEU A 175 -9.38 -12.92 -7.23
N GLY A 176 -8.55 -13.66 -7.94
CA GLY A 176 -8.92 -14.60 -8.98
C GLY A 176 -9.13 -13.98 -10.37
N ASN A 177 -9.76 -12.81 -10.49
CA ASN A 177 -10.00 -12.16 -11.79
C ASN A 177 -10.05 -10.62 -11.66
N LEU A 178 -10.03 -9.92 -12.81
CA LEU A 178 -10.03 -8.46 -12.85
C LEU A 178 -11.35 -7.82 -12.38
N ASP A 179 -12.48 -8.49 -12.56
CA ASP A 179 -13.77 -8.02 -12.03
C ASP A 179 -13.73 -7.91 -10.51
N ASN A 180 -13.14 -8.90 -9.85
CA ASN A 180 -12.99 -8.89 -8.39
C ASN A 180 -12.00 -7.82 -7.93
N VAL A 181 -10.92 -7.59 -8.70
CA VAL A 181 -9.98 -6.49 -8.41
C VAL A 181 -10.71 -5.15 -8.48
N ARG A 182 -11.51 -4.94 -9.53
CA ARG A 182 -12.34 -3.72 -9.67
C ARG A 182 -13.33 -3.57 -8.52
N LEU A 183 -14.07 -4.62 -8.21
CA LEU A 183 -15.06 -4.59 -7.14
C LEU A 183 -14.41 -4.30 -5.77
N ALA A 184 -13.29 -4.94 -5.46
CA ALA A 184 -12.58 -4.68 -4.20
C ALA A 184 -12.04 -3.25 -4.14
N SER A 185 -11.57 -2.69 -5.27
CA SER A 185 -11.14 -1.30 -5.38
C SER A 185 -12.30 -0.34 -5.14
N ASP A 186 -13.44 -0.56 -5.78
CA ASP A 186 -14.63 0.28 -5.63
C ASP A 186 -15.17 0.25 -4.19
N ILE A 187 -15.14 -0.92 -3.52
CA ILE A 187 -15.51 -1.05 -2.09
C ILE A 187 -14.54 -0.22 -1.23
N ALA A 188 -13.23 -0.34 -1.47
CA ALA A 188 -12.24 0.38 -0.68
C ALA A 188 -12.34 1.91 -0.87
N ILE A 189 -12.58 2.38 -2.08
CA ILE A 189 -12.81 3.80 -2.39
C ILE A 189 -14.06 4.29 -1.67
N ALA A 190 -15.18 3.56 -1.77
CA ALA A 190 -16.44 3.91 -1.13
C ALA A 190 -16.33 3.94 0.41
N ALA A 191 -15.47 3.10 1.00
CA ALA A 191 -15.20 3.04 2.44
C ALA A 191 -14.21 4.12 2.92
N GLY A 192 -13.68 4.98 2.03
CA GLY A 192 -12.84 6.11 2.38
C GLY A 192 -11.32 5.84 2.36
N ALA A 193 -10.86 4.82 1.64
CA ALA A 193 -9.44 4.61 1.41
C ALA A 193 -8.80 5.82 0.71
N ASP A 194 -7.63 6.26 1.20
CA ASP A 194 -6.86 7.31 0.53
C ASP A 194 -6.05 6.71 -0.66
N PHE A 195 -5.66 5.43 -0.57
CA PHE A 195 -4.93 4.71 -1.60
C PHE A 195 -5.41 3.26 -1.72
N ILE A 196 -5.40 2.75 -2.94
CA ILE A 196 -5.48 1.32 -3.24
C ILE A 196 -4.07 0.78 -3.40
N LYS A 197 -3.77 -0.34 -2.71
CA LYS A 197 -2.50 -1.05 -2.81
C LYS A 197 -2.75 -2.48 -3.31
N THR A 198 -2.00 -2.91 -4.30
CA THR A 198 -2.28 -4.20 -4.95
C THR A 198 -1.96 -5.39 -4.06
N SER A 199 -0.85 -5.34 -3.31
CA SER A 199 -0.25 -6.57 -2.77
C SER A 199 0.52 -6.32 -1.47
N THR A 200 0.58 -7.35 -0.63
CA THR A 200 1.44 -7.39 0.56
C THR A 200 2.93 -7.55 0.22
N GLY A 201 3.22 -8.10 -0.96
CA GLY A 201 4.57 -8.54 -1.34
C GLY A 201 4.96 -9.91 -0.78
N LYS A 202 4.10 -10.54 0.03
CA LYS A 202 4.34 -11.87 0.63
C LYS A 202 3.73 -13.02 -0.18
N ILE A 203 2.87 -12.70 -1.16
CA ILE A 203 2.20 -13.66 -2.05
C ILE A 203 2.51 -13.31 -3.50
N LYS A 204 2.51 -14.31 -4.37
CA LYS A 204 2.66 -14.15 -5.82
C LYS A 204 1.42 -14.68 -6.55
N PRO A 205 1.02 -14.07 -7.68
CA PRO A 205 1.63 -12.87 -8.26
C PRO A 205 1.37 -11.63 -7.40
N ALA A 206 2.35 -10.72 -7.33
CA ALA A 206 2.18 -9.40 -6.73
C ALA A 206 1.58 -8.42 -7.77
N ALA A 207 1.95 -7.13 -7.72
CA ALA A 207 1.48 -6.14 -8.70
C ALA A 207 1.82 -6.53 -10.14
N THR A 208 0.83 -6.41 -11.04
CA THR A 208 1.01 -6.59 -12.48
C THR A 208 0.42 -5.40 -13.22
N LEU A 209 0.90 -5.14 -14.45
CA LEU A 209 0.37 -4.05 -15.26
C LEU A 209 -1.15 -4.13 -15.48
N PRO A 210 -1.74 -5.30 -15.78
CA PRO A 210 -3.20 -5.42 -15.91
C PRO A 210 -3.95 -4.99 -14.64
N VAL A 211 -3.59 -5.47 -13.46
CA VAL A 211 -4.30 -5.12 -12.22
C VAL A 211 -4.12 -3.65 -11.82
N THR A 212 -3.03 -3.01 -12.28
CA THR A 212 -2.79 -1.58 -12.03
C THR A 212 -3.64 -0.67 -12.94
N LEU A 213 -4.12 -1.21 -14.07
CA LEU A 213 -4.95 -0.48 -15.03
C LEU A 213 -6.46 -0.61 -14.78
N VAL A 214 -6.86 -1.52 -13.91
CA VAL A 214 -8.26 -1.75 -13.51
C VAL A 214 -8.71 -0.74 -12.50
#